data_bb41e51335d133b3ecec5a54c41d836f
#
_entry.id   bb41e51335d133b3ecec5a54c41d836f
#
_cell.length_a   1.000
_cell.length_b   1.000
_cell.length_c   1.000
_cell.angle_alpha   90.00
_cell.angle_beta   90.00
_cell.angle_gamma   90.00
#
_symmetry.space_group_name_H-M   'P 1'
#
loop_
_entity.id
_entity.type
_entity.pdbx_description
1 polymer ?
#
loop_
_entity_poly.entity_id
_entity_poly.type
_entity_poly.pdbx_seq_one_letter_code
_entity_poly.pdbx_strand_id
1 'polypeptide(L)'
;MCGIAGFFSTQKDYCKEFPRYDHILNQMKVRLYSRGPDENGTFLAKECGLAHTRLSIRDLKAGSQPMIRQRNGYRYVIIYNGELYNTKELRNELIQRGEQFETTSDTEVVLLSFLYYGTDFVKKLDGIFAFAIFDEFHEKLLLYRD
;
A
#
# COMPACT_ATOMS: atom_id res chain seq x y z
N MET A 1 -7.48 -12.28 6.21
CA MET A 1 -6.13 -11.74 5.93
C MET A 1 -6.00 -11.47 4.44
N CYS A 2 -5.45 -10.33 4.06
CA CYS A 2 -5.30 -9.89 2.68
C CYS A 2 -4.19 -10.63 1.92
N GLY A 3 -4.21 -10.55 0.60
CA GLY A 3 -3.13 -10.99 -0.28
C GLY A 3 -2.42 -9.79 -0.90
N ILE A 4 -1.10 -9.82 -0.92
CA ILE A 4 -0.26 -8.81 -1.56
C ILE A 4 0.71 -9.45 -2.53
N ALA A 5 0.90 -8.86 -3.71
CA ALA A 5 1.87 -9.27 -4.69
C ALA A 5 2.30 -8.10 -5.57
N GLY A 6 3.43 -8.23 -6.26
CA GLY A 6 3.88 -7.19 -7.17
C GLY A 6 5.23 -7.50 -7.80
N PHE A 7 5.70 -6.57 -8.59
CA PHE A 7 7.02 -6.56 -9.21
C PHE A 7 7.56 -5.14 -9.30
N PHE A 8 8.88 -5.03 -9.33
CA PHE A 8 9.58 -3.75 -9.38
C PHE A 8 10.89 -3.87 -10.17
N SER A 9 11.20 -2.85 -10.97
CA SER A 9 12.50 -2.72 -11.64
C SER A 9 12.75 -1.29 -12.10
N THR A 10 13.89 -0.75 -11.76
CA THR A 10 14.35 0.55 -12.28
C THR A 10 14.89 0.49 -13.71
N GLN A 11 15.10 -0.72 -14.25
CA GLN A 11 15.65 -0.94 -15.60
C GLN A 11 14.56 -1.19 -16.66
N LYS A 12 13.29 -1.31 -16.24
CA LYS A 12 12.16 -1.58 -17.14
C LYS A 12 11.15 -0.46 -17.08
N ASP A 13 10.48 -0.25 -18.19
CA ASP A 13 9.29 0.58 -18.28
C ASP A 13 8.09 -0.34 -18.54
N TYR A 14 7.39 -0.70 -17.47
CA TYR A 14 6.24 -1.60 -17.56
C TYR A 14 5.06 -0.98 -18.30
N CYS A 15 4.98 0.35 -18.37
CA CYS A 15 3.91 1.04 -19.09
C CYS A 15 4.04 0.90 -20.60
N LYS A 16 5.24 0.65 -21.16
CA LYS A 16 5.43 0.39 -22.60
C LYS A 16 4.74 -0.87 -23.09
N GLU A 17 4.60 -1.87 -22.21
CA GLU A 17 3.90 -3.11 -22.49
C GLU A 17 2.66 -3.25 -21.58
N PHE A 18 1.89 -2.16 -21.41
CA PHE A 18 0.78 -2.07 -20.48
C PHE A 18 -0.17 -3.30 -20.52
N PRO A 19 -0.68 -3.75 -21.67
CA PRO A 19 -1.60 -4.89 -21.71
C PRO A 19 -1.00 -6.18 -21.13
N ARG A 20 0.30 -6.40 -21.33
CA ARG A 20 1.01 -7.56 -20.79
C ARG A 20 1.10 -7.52 -19.27
N TYR A 21 1.55 -6.39 -18.73
CA TYR A 21 1.78 -6.27 -17.28
C TYR A 21 0.48 -6.11 -16.50
N ASP A 22 -0.53 -5.48 -17.06
CA ASP A 22 -1.89 -5.48 -16.51
C ASP A 22 -2.45 -6.90 -16.43
N HIS A 23 -2.28 -7.70 -17.49
CA HIS A 23 -2.66 -9.12 -17.46
C HIS A 23 -1.93 -9.90 -16.36
N ILE A 24 -0.61 -9.68 -16.20
CA ILE A 24 0.18 -10.33 -15.13
C ILE A 24 -0.37 -9.96 -13.73
N LEU A 25 -0.65 -8.68 -13.48
CA LEU A 25 -1.24 -8.23 -12.22
C LEU A 25 -2.61 -8.88 -11.96
N ASN A 26 -3.44 -8.99 -12.99
CA ASN A 26 -4.73 -9.68 -12.90
C ASN A 26 -4.56 -11.17 -12.58
N GLN A 27 -3.58 -11.85 -13.16
CA GLN A 27 -3.25 -13.24 -12.81
C GLN A 27 -2.78 -13.37 -11.35
N MET A 28 -1.97 -12.44 -10.86
CA MET A 28 -1.55 -12.40 -9.45
C MET A 28 -2.76 -12.29 -8.52
N LYS A 29 -3.72 -11.40 -8.81
CA LYS A 29 -4.97 -11.27 -8.05
C LYS A 29 -5.77 -12.58 -8.02
N VAL A 30 -5.95 -13.22 -9.15
CA VAL A 30 -6.68 -14.50 -9.25
C VAL A 30 -6.05 -15.56 -8.34
N ARG A 31 -4.71 -15.64 -8.31
CA ARG A 31 -4.00 -16.59 -7.43
C ARG A 31 -4.10 -16.24 -5.95
N LEU A 32 -4.30 -14.97 -5.63
CA LEU A 32 -4.47 -14.49 -4.25
C LEU A 32 -5.93 -14.48 -3.79
N TYR A 33 -6.89 -14.84 -4.65
CA TYR A 33 -8.32 -14.73 -4.37
C TYR A 33 -8.76 -15.42 -3.06
N SER A 34 -8.22 -16.61 -2.78
CA SER A 34 -8.51 -17.35 -1.54
C SER A 34 -8.10 -16.62 -0.26
N ARG A 35 -7.20 -15.64 -0.35
CA ARG A 35 -6.76 -14.85 0.79
C ARG A 35 -7.63 -13.62 1.06
N GLY A 36 -8.34 -13.14 0.04
CA GLY A 36 -9.18 -11.95 0.18
C GLY A 36 -10.18 -11.85 -0.97
N PRO A 37 -11.34 -12.48 -0.86
CA PRO A 37 -12.32 -12.53 -1.93
C PRO A 37 -13.22 -11.28 -2.02
N ASP A 38 -13.20 -10.39 -1.02
CA ASP A 38 -14.21 -9.33 -0.89
C ASP A 38 -13.93 -8.13 -1.79
N GLU A 39 -12.67 -7.77 -1.96
CA GLU A 39 -12.24 -6.64 -2.78
C GLU A 39 -10.86 -6.94 -3.38
N ASN A 40 -10.57 -6.36 -4.53
CA ASN A 40 -9.25 -6.45 -5.12
C ASN A 40 -8.91 -5.20 -5.92
N GLY A 41 -7.61 -4.94 -6.09
CA GLY A 41 -7.12 -3.82 -6.87
C GLY A 41 -5.74 -4.06 -7.44
N THR A 42 -5.39 -3.26 -8.44
CA THR A 42 -4.06 -3.22 -9.05
C THR A 42 -3.59 -1.79 -9.22
N PHE A 43 -2.29 -1.63 -9.23
CA PHE A 43 -1.61 -0.39 -9.60
C PHE A 43 -0.46 -0.73 -10.54
N LEU A 44 -0.31 0.02 -11.62
CA LEU A 44 0.79 -0.12 -12.57
C LEU A 44 1.40 1.25 -12.86
N ALA A 45 2.70 1.34 -12.70
CA ALA A 45 3.53 2.49 -13.05
C ALA A 45 4.73 2.01 -13.86
N LYS A 46 5.55 2.96 -14.30
CA LYS A 46 6.75 2.69 -15.11
C LYS A 46 7.65 1.64 -14.46
N GLU A 47 7.96 1.78 -13.18
CA GLU A 47 8.89 0.93 -12.42
C GLU A 47 8.22 -0.15 -11.56
N CYS A 48 6.90 -0.07 -11.38
CA CYS A 48 6.22 -0.86 -10.34
C CYS A 48 4.84 -1.37 -10.76
N GLY A 49 4.55 -2.62 -10.44
CA GLY A 49 3.21 -3.18 -10.47
C GLY A 49 2.86 -3.79 -9.12
N LEU A 50 1.69 -3.44 -8.57
CA LEU A 50 1.18 -3.92 -7.28
C LEU A 50 -0.21 -4.51 -7.46
N ALA A 51 -0.47 -5.62 -6.76
CA ALA A 51 -1.77 -6.29 -6.72
C ALA A 51 -2.16 -6.57 -5.26
N HIS A 52 -3.43 -6.36 -4.96
CA HIS A 52 -3.99 -6.56 -3.64
C HIS A 52 -5.32 -7.31 -3.72
N THR A 53 -5.56 -8.22 -2.76
CA THR A 53 -6.86 -8.84 -2.50
C THR A 53 -7.20 -8.69 -1.03
N ARG A 54 -8.44 -8.29 -0.73
CA ARG A 54 -8.89 -7.91 0.60
C ARG A 54 -9.87 -8.92 1.17
N LEU A 55 -9.65 -9.29 2.43
CA LEU A 55 -10.67 -9.88 3.29
C LEU A 55 -11.15 -8.81 4.26
N SER A 56 -12.38 -8.35 4.09
CA SER A 56 -12.98 -7.26 4.88
C SER A 56 -13.76 -7.84 6.04
N ILE A 57 -13.28 -7.68 7.26
CA ILE A 57 -13.98 -8.18 8.46
C ILE A 57 -14.88 -7.09 9.07
N ARG A 58 -14.62 -5.81 8.85
CA ARG A 58 -15.30 -4.72 9.59
C ARG A 58 -15.67 -3.47 8.83
N ASP A 59 -15.09 -3.11 7.70
CA ASP A 59 -15.42 -1.87 7.01
C ASP A 59 -15.29 -2.00 5.49
N LEU A 60 -16.44 -2.02 4.82
CA LEU A 60 -16.52 -2.17 3.36
C LEU A 60 -16.15 -0.89 2.60
N LYS A 61 -16.08 0.27 3.26
CA LYS A 61 -15.93 1.57 2.59
C LYS A 61 -14.58 2.26 2.81
N ALA A 62 -13.83 1.87 3.82
CA ALA A 62 -12.57 2.53 4.15
C ALA A 62 -11.37 1.62 3.89
N GLY A 63 -10.46 2.07 3.03
CA GLY A 63 -9.15 1.43 2.87
C GLY A 63 -8.99 0.52 1.66
N SER A 64 -9.65 0.86 0.53
CA SER A 64 -9.35 0.22 -0.77
C SER A 64 -7.87 0.26 -1.07
N GLN A 65 -7.34 -0.85 -1.57
CA GLN A 65 -5.92 -0.99 -1.87
C GLN A 65 -5.72 -1.53 -3.31
N PRO A 66 -4.61 -1.16 -3.97
CA PRO A 66 -3.51 -0.30 -3.53
C PRO A 66 -3.97 1.10 -3.16
N MET A 67 -3.55 1.60 -1.97
CA MET A 67 -3.90 2.95 -1.54
C MET A 67 -2.85 3.95 -2.05
N ILE A 68 -3.32 5.07 -2.60
CA ILE A 68 -2.46 6.08 -3.22
C ILE A 68 -2.59 7.40 -2.46
N ARG A 69 -1.46 8.04 -2.19
CA ARG A 69 -1.37 9.43 -1.75
C ARG A 69 -0.43 10.19 -2.68
N GLN A 70 -0.80 11.44 -2.97
CA GLN A 70 0.06 12.34 -3.73
C GLN A 70 0.70 13.37 -2.81
N ARG A 71 1.99 13.63 -3.01
CA ARG A 71 2.73 14.71 -2.33
C ARG A 71 3.75 15.30 -3.31
N ASN A 72 3.72 16.62 -3.47
CA ASN A 72 4.62 17.33 -4.39
C ASN A 72 4.62 16.81 -5.84
N GLY A 73 3.45 16.36 -6.34
CA GLY A 73 3.29 15.84 -7.69
C GLY A 73 3.68 14.36 -7.88
N TYR A 74 4.18 13.68 -6.86
CA TYR A 74 4.54 12.26 -6.89
C TYR A 74 3.53 11.39 -6.16
N ARG A 75 3.41 10.13 -6.61
CA ARG A 75 2.54 9.12 -6.00
C ARG A 75 3.32 8.27 -5.01
N TYR A 76 2.66 8.00 -3.90
CA TYR A 76 3.10 7.04 -2.89
C TYR A 76 2.02 5.99 -2.74
N VAL A 77 2.36 4.73 -2.96
CA VAL A 77 1.37 3.66 -3.11
C VAL A 77 1.68 2.53 -2.15
N ILE A 78 0.71 2.14 -1.33
CA ILE A 78 0.85 1.04 -0.38
C ILE A 78 -0.08 -0.12 -0.72
N ILE A 79 0.44 -1.35 -0.59
CA ILE A 79 -0.33 -2.57 -0.37
C ILE A 79 0.04 -3.13 0.99
N TYR A 80 -0.97 -3.44 1.81
CA TYR A 80 -0.83 -3.77 3.21
C TYR A 80 -1.67 -4.99 3.59
N ASN A 81 -1.07 -5.92 4.30
CA ASN A 81 -1.73 -7.03 4.94
C ASN A 81 -1.31 -7.06 6.40
N GLY A 82 -2.19 -6.72 7.33
CA GLY A 82 -1.85 -6.67 8.73
C GLY A 82 -2.92 -6.03 9.59
N GLU A 83 -2.54 -5.80 10.83
CA GLU A 83 -3.30 -5.06 11.84
C GLU A 83 -2.32 -4.22 12.67
N LEU A 84 -2.51 -2.91 12.68
CA LEU A 84 -1.72 -1.96 13.46
C LEU A 84 -2.42 -1.71 14.80
N TYR A 85 -1.77 -2.08 15.91
CA TYR A 85 -2.36 -1.99 17.25
C TYR A 85 -2.39 -0.57 17.78
N ASN A 86 -1.38 0.24 17.48
CA ASN A 86 -1.28 1.63 17.90
C ASN A 86 -1.81 2.64 16.85
N THR A 87 -2.79 2.21 16.04
CA THR A 87 -3.42 3.04 14.99
C THR A 87 -3.93 4.37 15.51
N LYS A 88 -4.60 4.37 16.67
CA LYS A 88 -5.19 5.59 17.28
C LYS A 88 -4.15 6.61 17.67
N GLU A 89 -3.10 6.15 18.35
CA GLU A 89 -2.01 6.97 18.85
C GLU A 89 -1.27 7.64 17.71
N LEU A 90 -0.87 6.86 16.69
CA LEU A 90 -0.18 7.38 15.51
C LEU A 90 -1.06 8.33 14.70
N ARG A 91 -2.35 8.01 14.53
CA ARG A 91 -3.29 8.90 13.85
C ARG A 91 -3.38 10.25 14.55
N ASN A 92 -3.57 10.27 15.85
CA ASN A 92 -3.66 11.50 16.62
C ASN A 92 -2.35 12.31 16.56
N GLU A 93 -1.20 11.66 16.66
CA GLU A 93 0.10 12.31 16.50
C GLU A 93 0.24 12.98 15.13
N LEU A 94 -0.11 12.27 14.05
CA LEU A 94 -0.04 12.79 12.68
C LEU A 94 -1.01 13.96 12.45
N ILE A 95 -2.24 13.89 12.98
CA ILE A 95 -3.21 14.99 12.90
C ILE A 95 -2.66 16.24 13.62
N GLN A 96 -2.09 16.08 14.82
CA GLN A 96 -1.47 17.21 15.55
C GLN A 96 -0.30 17.83 14.77
N ARG A 97 0.34 17.08 13.90
CA ARG A 97 1.42 17.56 13.02
C ARG A 97 0.93 18.09 11.66
N GLY A 98 -0.39 18.12 11.45
CA GLY A 98 -1.02 18.73 10.27
C GLY A 98 -1.37 17.76 9.15
N GLU A 99 -1.20 16.44 9.35
CA GLU A 99 -1.62 15.45 8.34
C GLU A 99 -3.15 15.33 8.29
N GLN A 100 -3.68 15.18 7.09
CA GLN A 100 -5.11 15.02 6.84
C GLN A 100 -5.40 13.59 6.40
N PHE A 101 -6.41 12.98 7.03
CA PHE A 101 -6.87 11.64 6.73
C PHE A 101 -8.16 11.66 5.91
N GLU A 102 -8.27 10.76 4.94
CA GLU A 102 -9.46 10.57 4.10
C GLU A 102 -10.26 9.33 4.52
N THR A 103 -9.61 8.40 5.20
CA THR A 103 -10.22 7.13 5.65
C THR A 103 -9.98 6.89 7.14
N THR A 104 -10.60 5.84 7.67
CA THR A 104 -10.37 5.37 9.05
C THR A 104 -9.38 4.20 9.13
N SER A 105 -8.83 3.76 7.98
CA SER A 105 -8.01 2.55 7.89
C SER A 105 -6.62 2.73 8.54
N ASP A 106 -6.08 1.65 9.06
CA ASP A 106 -4.70 1.55 9.51
C ASP A 106 -3.70 1.63 8.35
N THR A 107 -4.09 1.17 7.16
CA THR A 107 -3.30 1.31 5.93
C THR A 107 -2.92 2.77 5.66
N GLU A 108 -3.86 3.69 5.85
CA GLU A 108 -3.61 5.13 5.68
C GLU A 108 -2.66 5.67 6.76
N VAL A 109 -2.81 5.20 7.99
CA VAL A 109 -1.90 5.59 9.09
C VAL A 109 -0.47 5.15 8.76
N VAL A 110 -0.27 3.94 8.26
CA VAL A 110 1.04 3.44 7.84
C VAL A 110 1.62 4.30 6.72
N LEU A 111 0.83 4.59 5.67
CA LEU A 111 1.31 5.38 4.53
C LEU A 111 1.64 6.82 4.93
N LEU A 112 0.79 7.50 5.70
CA LEU A 112 1.05 8.86 6.17
C LEU A 112 2.21 8.91 7.18
N SER A 113 2.40 7.87 7.99
CA SER A 113 3.59 7.75 8.86
C SER A 113 4.87 7.72 8.02
N PHE A 114 4.90 6.94 6.94
CA PHE A 114 6.03 6.92 6.00
C PHE A 114 6.27 8.31 5.38
N LEU A 115 5.21 8.97 4.92
CA LEU A 115 5.32 10.30 4.30
C LEU A 115 5.84 11.38 5.26
N TYR A 116 5.55 11.25 6.55
CA TYR A 116 5.96 12.20 7.57
C TYR A 116 7.35 11.90 8.15
N TYR A 117 7.62 10.64 8.53
CA TYR A 117 8.85 10.25 9.25
C TYR A 117 9.94 9.67 8.34
N GLY A 118 9.67 9.49 7.03
CA GLY A 118 10.57 8.76 6.13
C GLY A 118 10.71 7.29 6.53
N THR A 119 11.85 6.68 6.22
CA THR A 119 12.08 5.24 6.47
C THR A 119 12.11 4.83 7.95
N ASP A 120 12.32 5.78 8.85
CA ASP A 120 12.32 5.52 10.30
C ASP A 120 10.92 5.31 10.89
N PHE A 121 9.85 5.54 10.11
CA PHE A 121 8.47 5.33 10.54
C PHE A 121 8.21 3.93 11.08
N VAL A 122 8.88 2.93 10.53
CA VAL A 122 8.70 1.52 10.92
C VAL A 122 8.97 1.27 12.40
N LYS A 123 9.86 2.05 13.02
CA LYS A 123 10.17 2.01 14.46
C LYS A 123 9.01 2.45 15.36
N LYS A 124 8.02 3.13 14.79
CA LYS A 124 6.83 3.62 15.48
C LYS A 124 5.64 2.66 15.34
N LEU A 125 5.73 1.68 14.45
CA LEU A 125 4.63 0.74 14.22
C LEU A 125 4.63 -0.35 15.30
N ASP A 126 3.46 -0.59 15.88
CA ASP A 126 3.20 -1.71 16.77
C ASP A 126 2.05 -2.54 16.19
N GLY A 127 2.32 -3.78 15.78
CA GLY A 127 1.33 -4.61 15.11
C GLY A 127 1.92 -5.83 14.43
N ILE A 128 1.08 -6.55 13.72
CA ILE A 128 1.43 -7.68 12.86
C ILE A 128 1.19 -7.27 11.43
N PHE A 129 2.21 -7.25 10.59
CA PHE A 129 2.07 -6.73 9.23
C PHE A 129 3.10 -7.25 8.23
N ALA A 130 2.67 -7.24 6.97
CA ALA A 130 3.56 -7.24 5.81
C ALA A 130 3.02 -6.22 4.79
N PHE A 131 3.87 -5.35 4.27
CA PHE A 131 3.45 -4.36 3.29
C PHE A 131 4.56 -3.97 2.32
N ALA A 132 4.15 -3.38 1.20
CA ALA A 132 5.03 -2.75 0.25
C ALA A 132 4.59 -1.29 0.05
N ILE A 133 5.56 -0.37 0.01
CA ILE A 133 5.34 1.04 -0.35
C ILE A 133 6.18 1.36 -1.57
N PHE A 134 5.52 1.78 -2.66
CA PHE A 134 6.18 2.37 -3.82
C PHE A 134 6.31 3.87 -3.63
N ASP A 135 7.54 4.35 -3.63
CA ASP A 135 7.93 5.76 -3.58
C ASP A 135 8.36 6.18 -5.00
N GLU A 136 7.45 6.85 -5.71
CA GLU A 136 7.68 7.27 -7.09
C GLU A 136 8.77 8.34 -7.19
N PHE A 137 8.90 9.21 -6.18
CA PHE A 137 9.91 10.28 -6.17
C PHE A 137 11.34 9.75 -6.13
N HIS A 138 11.58 8.72 -5.30
CA HIS A 138 12.91 8.12 -5.18
C HIS A 138 13.09 6.89 -6.08
N GLU A 139 12.07 6.52 -6.88
CA GLU A 139 12.05 5.30 -7.69
C GLU A 139 12.43 4.06 -6.87
N LYS A 140 11.74 3.85 -5.73
CA LYS A 140 12.01 2.76 -4.77
C LYS A 140 10.77 1.99 -4.40
N LEU A 141 10.94 0.69 -4.19
CA LEU A 141 9.96 -0.16 -3.52
C LEU A 141 10.52 -0.59 -2.16
N LEU A 142 9.83 -0.18 -1.09
CA LEU A 142 10.15 -0.57 0.28
C LEU A 142 9.29 -1.74 0.69
N LEU A 143 9.92 -2.78 1.24
CA LEU A 143 9.25 -3.98 1.72
C LEU A 143 9.50 -4.12 3.21
N TYR A 144 8.44 -4.31 3.99
CA TYR A 144 8.52 -4.49 5.43
C TYR A 144 7.66 -5.66 5.88
N ARG A 145 8.12 -6.32 6.92
CA ARG A 145 7.33 -7.26 7.73
C ARG A 145 7.79 -7.17 9.19
N ASP A 146 6.87 -7.50 10.10
CA ASP A 146 7.11 -7.67 11.54
C ASP A 146 8.00 -8.87 11.87
#